data_50c310a5b52f90a96b25cbae38d7edff
#
_entry.id   50c310a5b52f90a96b25cbae38d7edff
#
_cell.length_a   1.000
_cell.length_b   1.000
_cell.length_c   1.000
_cell.angle_alpha   90.00
_cell.angle_beta   90.00
_cell.angle_gamma   90.00
#
_symmetry.space_group_name_H-M   'P 1'
#
loop_
_entity.id
_entity.type
_entity.pdbx_description
1 polymer ?
#
loop_
_entity_poly.entity_id
_entity_poly.type
_entity_poly.pdbx_seq_one_letter_code
_entity_poly.pdbx_strand_id
1 'polypeptide(L)' 'MSERAGELLAGWIARTAEAGAFPKDEAESRDFADQAISELQIEDVSAAELEAAAGGDLAGHLLAALGRGVDGTRSDT' A
#
# COMPACT_ATOMS: atom_id res chain seq x y z
N MET A 1 -14.35 -10.84 5.37
CA MET A 1 -14.04 -10.48 4.29
C MET A 1 -14.30 -9.14 4.03
N SER A 2 -13.48 -8.39 3.62
CA SER A 2 -13.61 -7.05 3.58
C SER A 2 -13.25 -6.50 2.25
N GLU A 3 -14.18 -6.47 1.37
CA GLU A 3 -13.96 -5.85 0.09
C GLU A 3 -13.68 -4.38 0.28
N ARG A 4 -14.26 -3.81 1.33
CA ARG A 4 -14.04 -2.41 1.59
C ARG A 4 -12.58 -2.13 1.93
N ALA A 5 -11.95 -3.02 2.70
CA ALA A 5 -10.55 -2.83 3.03
C ALA A 5 -9.70 -2.85 1.77
N GLY A 6 -10.01 -3.74 0.84
CA GLY A 6 -9.28 -3.80 -0.41
C GLY A 6 -9.45 -2.54 -1.24
N GLU A 7 -10.67 -2.01 -1.28
CA GLU A 7 -10.93 -0.80 -2.04
C GLU A 7 -10.23 0.41 -1.41
N LEU A 8 -10.29 0.51 -0.10
CA LEU A 8 -9.65 1.61 0.58
C LEU A 8 -8.14 1.55 0.42
N LEU A 9 -7.60 0.35 0.50
CA LEU A 9 -6.17 0.18 0.33
C LEU A 9 -5.75 0.55 -1.10
N ALA A 10 -6.51 0.13 -2.08
CA ALA A 10 -6.20 0.46 -3.47
C ALA A 10 -6.26 1.97 -3.69
N GLY A 11 -7.24 2.63 -3.11
CA GLY A 11 -7.35 4.07 -3.21
C GLY A 11 -6.18 4.77 -2.53
N TRP A 12 -5.77 4.26 -1.37
CA TRP A 12 -4.64 4.83 -0.67
C TRP A 12 -3.37 4.69 -1.50
N ILE A 13 -3.18 3.53 -2.11
CA ILE A 13 -2.01 3.29 -2.95
C ILE A 13 -2.02 4.24 -4.14
N ALA A 14 -3.16 4.42 -4.76
CA ALA A 14 -3.26 5.30 -5.91
C ALA A 14 -2.91 6.74 -5.55
N ARG A 15 -3.40 7.22 -4.41
CA ARG A 15 -3.11 8.57 -3.99
C ARG A 15 -1.64 8.74 -3.64
N THR A 16 -1.06 7.72 -3.04
CA THR A 16 0.34 7.75 -2.67
C THR A 16 1.22 7.79 -3.92
N ALA A 17 0.86 7.01 -4.91
CA ALA A 17 1.58 6.99 -6.16
C ALA A 17 1.48 8.33 -6.88
N GLU A 18 0.30 8.94 -6.83
CA GLU A 18 0.13 10.24 -7.47
C GLU A 18 0.96 11.31 -6.78
N ALA A 19 1.15 11.17 -5.49
CA ALA A 19 1.97 12.11 -4.75
C ALA A 19 3.44 11.89 -5.01
N GLY A 20 3.80 10.83 -5.70
CA GLY A 20 5.19 10.56 -6.01
C GLY A 20 5.94 9.93 -4.87
N ALA A 21 5.23 9.35 -3.93
CA ALA A 21 5.86 8.72 -2.77
C ALA A 21 5.98 7.23 -3.00
N PHE A 22 7.19 6.73 -3.08
CA PHE A 22 7.43 5.32 -3.33
C PHE A 22 8.46 4.81 -2.33
N PRO A 23 8.23 3.62 -1.76
CA PRO A 23 9.21 3.05 -0.83
C PRO A 23 10.41 2.52 -1.63
N LYS A 24 11.60 2.76 -1.12
CA LYS A 24 12.79 2.29 -1.78
C LYS A 24 13.15 0.89 -1.37
N ASP A 25 12.82 0.52 -0.17
CA ASP A 25 13.17 -0.80 0.33
C ASP A 25 12.11 -1.25 1.31
N GLU A 26 12.34 -2.40 1.91
CA GLU A 26 11.38 -2.99 2.80
C GLU A 26 11.13 -2.16 4.04
N ALA A 27 12.15 -1.51 4.54
CA ALA A 27 11.99 -0.70 5.74
C ALA A 27 11.06 0.48 5.47
N GLU A 28 11.25 1.14 4.33
CA GLU A 28 10.35 2.23 3.97
C GLU A 28 8.96 1.72 3.69
N SER A 29 8.87 0.54 3.10
CA SER A 29 7.57 -0.04 2.84
C SER A 29 6.80 -0.30 4.12
N ARG A 30 7.49 -0.65 5.19
CA ARG A 30 6.84 -0.84 6.47
C ARG A 30 6.31 0.47 7.02
N ASP A 31 7.05 1.55 6.82
CA ASP A 31 6.56 2.85 7.23
C ASP A 31 5.32 3.22 6.46
N PHE A 32 5.29 2.91 5.17
CA PHE A 32 4.12 3.15 4.36
C PHE A 32 2.93 2.33 4.87
N ALA A 33 3.20 1.08 5.25
CA ALA A 33 2.14 0.25 5.77
C ALA A 33 1.56 0.84 7.06
N ASP A 34 2.43 1.34 7.93
CA ASP A 34 1.97 1.97 9.17
C ASP A 34 1.13 3.18 8.87
N GLN A 35 1.53 3.97 7.89
CA GLN A 35 0.75 5.13 7.51
C GLN A 35 -0.60 4.74 6.95
N ALA A 36 -0.63 3.71 6.13
CA ALA A 36 -1.89 3.26 5.56
C ALA A 36 -2.83 2.80 6.66
N ILE A 37 -2.30 2.06 7.62
CA ILE A 37 -3.12 1.59 8.73
C ILE A 37 -3.67 2.77 9.51
N SER A 38 -2.82 3.74 9.82
CA SER A 38 -3.25 4.90 10.58
C SER A 38 -4.32 5.68 9.84
N GLU A 39 -4.12 5.92 8.57
CA GLU A 39 -5.06 6.74 7.81
C GLU A 39 -6.36 6.01 7.55
N LEU A 40 -6.30 4.75 7.25
CA LEU A 40 -7.51 4.01 6.92
C LEU A 40 -8.26 3.55 8.16
N GLN A 41 -7.65 3.65 9.32
CA GLN A 41 -8.35 3.37 10.55
C GLN A 41 -9.53 4.30 10.72
N ILE A 42 -9.42 5.50 10.21
CA ILE A 42 -10.49 6.46 10.29
C ILE A 42 -11.71 5.95 9.54
N GLU A 43 -11.49 5.10 8.55
CA GLU A 43 -12.59 4.53 7.78
C GLU A 43 -13.12 3.24 8.39
N ASP A 44 -12.76 2.97 9.65
CA ASP A 44 -13.27 1.79 10.34
C ASP A 44 -12.67 0.51 9.78
N VAL A 45 -11.48 0.55 9.27
CA VAL A 45 -10.80 -0.63 8.77
C VAL A 45 -9.61 -0.92 9.68
N SER A 46 -9.52 -2.14 10.15
CA SER A 46 -8.45 -2.50 11.08
C SER A 46 -7.19 -2.91 10.33
N ALA A 47 -6.09 -2.95 11.06
CA ALA A 47 -4.84 -3.39 10.47
C ALA A 47 -4.95 -4.82 9.95
N ALA A 48 -5.67 -5.66 10.69
CA ALA A 48 -5.83 -7.05 10.27
C ALA A 48 -6.58 -7.14 8.95
N GLU A 49 -7.55 -6.26 8.76
CA GLU A 49 -8.31 -6.28 7.52
C GLU A 49 -7.45 -5.82 6.36
N LEU A 50 -6.61 -4.83 6.58
CA LEU A 50 -5.72 -4.37 5.52
C LEU A 50 -4.68 -5.43 5.18
N GLU A 51 -4.17 -6.11 6.19
CA GLU A 51 -3.23 -7.19 5.94
C GLU A 51 -3.87 -8.30 5.13
N ALA A 52 -5.10 -8.65 5.48
CA ALA A 52 -5.81 -9.68 4.74
C ALA A 52 -6.05 -9.26 3.30
N ALA A 53 -6.40 -8.00 3.09
CA ALA A 53 -6.64 -7.51 1.75
C ALA A 53 -5.35 -7.54 0.93
N ALA A 54 -4.21 -7.43 1.60
CA ALA A 54 -2.93 -7.44 0.92
C ALA A 54 -2.33 -8.84 0.81
N GLY A 55 -3.09 -9.85 1.17
CA GLY A 55 -2.61 -11.21 1.06
C GLY A 55 -1.77 -11.67 2.24
N GLY A 56 -1.85 -10.94 3.34
CA GLY A 56 -1.14 -11.35 4.55
C GLY A 56 0.18 -10.61 4.76
N ASP A 57 0.57 -9.75 3.82
CA ASP A 57 1.83 -9.03 3.95
C ASP A 57 1.63 -7.64 3.36
N LEU A 58 1.13 -6.74 4.18
CA LEU A 58 0.82 -5.39 3.73
C LEU A 58 2.07 -4.65 3.24
N ALA A 59 3.15 -4.73 3.98
CA ALA A 59 4.37 -4.04 3.57
C ALA A 59 4.88 -4.58 2.24
N GLY A 60 4.87 -5.89 2.08
CA GLY A 60 5.31 -6.49 0.83
C GLY A 60 4.40 -6.10 -0.33
N HIS A 61 3.11 -6.03 -0.05
CA HIS A 61 2.16 -5.64 -1.07
C HIS A 61 2.42 -4.19 -1.51
N LEU A 62 2.67 -3.30 -0.57
CA LEU A 62 2.95 -1.92 -0.90
C LEU A 62 4.24 -1.78 -1.67
N LEU A 63 5.25 -2.54 -1.27
CA LEU A 63 6.51 -2.51 -1.98
C LEU A 63 6.33 -2.97 -3.42
N ALA A 64 5.56 -4.01 -3.62
CA ALA A 64 5.31 -4.50 -4.97
C ALA A 64 4.50 -3.50 -5.78
N ALA A 65 3.49 -2.91 -5.16
CA ALA A 65 2.60 -2.01 -5.88
C ALA A 65 3.25 -0.66 -6.14
N LEU A 66 3.91 -0.09 -5.15
CA LEU A 66 4.48 1.24 -5.28
C LEU A 66 5.91 1.21 -5.75
N GLY A 67 6.67 0.23 -5.31
CA GLY A 67 8.04 0.09 -5.76
C GLY A 67 8.11 -0.17 -7.25
N ARG A 68 7.12 -0.89 -7.75
CA ARG A 68 7.08 -1.18 -9.15
C ARG A 68 6.89 0.07 -9.98
N GLY A 69 6.30 1.10 -9.41
CA GLY A 69 6.13 2.34 -10.12
C GLY A 69 7.45 2.97 -10.50
N VAL A 70 8.45 2.79 -9.64
CA VAL A 70 9.77 3.31 -9.92
C VAL A 70 10.45 2.51 -11.00
N ASP A 71 10.39 1.19 -10.88
CA ASP A 71 10.98 0.35 -11.87
C ASP A 71 10.24 0.40 -13.15
N GLY A 72 8.93 0.47 -13.08
CA GLY A 72 8.11 0.44 -14.25
C GLY A 72 8.42 1.55 -15.19
N THR A 73 8.96 2.61 -14.65
CA THR A 73 9.28 3.68 -15.46
C THR A 73 10.26 3.34 -16.47
N ARG A 74 11.24 2.50 -16.18
CA ARG A 74 12.16 2.19 -17.12
C ARG A 74 11.90 0.98 -17.77
N SER A 75 11.16 0.17 -17.24
CA SER A 75 11.09 -1.05 -17.90
C SER A 75 10.34 -0.96 -19.10
N ASP A 76 9.73 -0.02 -19.34
CA ASP A 76 9.08 -0.04 -20.42
C ASP A 76 9.77 -0.01 -21.48
N THR A 77 10.51 -0.16 -21.49
CA THR A 77 11.21 -0.28 -22.45
C THR A 77 11.01 -0.96 -23.26
#